data_4e50f9c9aba864a228eceaa88457d796
#
_entry.id   4e50f9c9aba864a228eceaa88457d796
#
_cell.length_a   1.000
_cell.length_b   1.000
_cell.length_c   1.000
_cell.angle_alpha   90.00
_cell.angle_beta   90.00
_cell.angle_gamma   90.00
#
_symmetry.space_group_name_H-M   'P 1'
#
loop_
_entity.id
_entity.type
_entity.pdbx_description
1 polymer ?
#
loop_
_entity_poly.entity_id
_entity_poly.type
_entity_poly.pdbx_seq_one_letter_code
_entity_poly.pdbx_strand_id
1 'polypeptide(L)'
;MTALYSDIIFGPIHSRRLGLSLGVNLLPTQSKLCSFDCIYCECGWNAEHPGARRFNSREDVRTMLGATLRQMVSEGTPPDVITFAGNGEPTMHPDFEAIIDDTIVLRDEICPSARISVLSNATQIGRESVRRALRRVDNNILKLDSAFDDTVRLINNPCGTYSVAEVVKNMKLFDGQMILQTMFLRGECEGRTVDNTTEPVSYTHLRA
;
A
#
# COMPACT_ATOMS: atom_id res chain seq x y z
N MET A 1 9.82 -11.00 14.81
CA MET A 1 10.94 -10.31 14.10
C MET A 1 10.30 -9.39 13.11
N THR A 2 10.42 -8.08 13.31
CA THR A 2 9.88 -7.06 12.41
C THR A 2 10.81 -6.90 11.23
N ALA A 3 10.27 -6.89 10.01
CA ALA A 3 11.04 -6.79 8.77
C ALA A 3 10.77 -5.45 8.10
N LEU A 4 11.79 -4.59 8.02
CA LEU A 4 11.77 -3.38 7.20
C LEU A 4 12.55 -3.61 5.90
N TYR A 5 12.06 -3.03 4.82
CA TYR A 5 12.81 -2.95 3.57
C TYR A 5 13.90 -1.89 3.69
N SER A 6 15.15 -2.30 3.51
CA SER A 6 16.33 -1.43 3.61
C SER A 6 16.54 -0.52 2.40
N ASP A 7 15.80 -0.77 1.32
CA ASP A 7 15.99 -0.13 0.03
C ASP A 7 14.71 0.55 -0.47
N ILE A 8 14.89 1.55 -1.33
CA ILE A 8 13.80 2.24 -2.03
C ILE A 8 13.14 1.31 -3.05
N ILE A 9 13.94 0.56 -3.79
CA ILE A 9 13.49 -0.46 -4.74
C ILE A 9 13.90 -1.81 -4.18
N PHE A 10 12.99 -2.73 -4.06
CA PHE A 10 13.22 -4.04 -3.46
C PHE A 10 12.59 -5.18 -4.27
N GLY A 11 13.10 -6.38 -4.10
CA GLY A 11 12.70 -7.55 -4.85
C GLY A 11 13.66 -7.84 -6.01
N PRO A 12 13.18 -8.44 -7.12
CA PRO A 12 11.79 -8.79 -7.38
C PRO A 12 11.28 -9.96 -6.50
N ILE A 13 9.98 -9.97 -6.22
CA ILE A 13 9.32 -10.99 -5.40
C ILE A 13 8.26 -11.69 -6.26
N HIS A 14 8.22 -13.02 -6.22
CA HIS A 14 7.16 -13.79 -6.87
C HIS A 14 5.85 -13.71 -6.07
N SER A 15 4.91 -12.93 -6.61
CA SER A 15 3.55 -12.84 -6.07
C SER A 15 2.63 -13.85 -6.75
N ARG A 16 1.89 -14.62 -5.96
CA ARG A 16 0.92 -15.60 -6.50
C ARG A 16 -0.20 -14.94 -7.32
N ARG A 17 -0.51 -13.66 -7.06
CA ARG A 17 -1.59 -12.92 -7.73
C ARG A 17 -1.11 -11.94 -8.80
N LEU A 18 0.09 -11.43 -8.66
CA LEU A 18 0.59 -10.32 -9.47
C LEU A 18 1.77 -10.70 -10.37
N GLY A 19 2.31 -11.93 -10.24
CA GLY A 19 3.49 -12.36 -10.99
C GLY A 19 4.80 -11.85 -10.37
N LEU A 20 5.80 -11.57 -11.19
CA LEU A 20 7.10 -11.04 -10.77
C LEU A 20 6.94 -9.57 -10.40
N SER A 21 6.97 -9.29 -9.10
CA SER A 21 6.68 -7.96 -8.53
C SER A 21 7.96 -7.24 -8.12
N LEU A 22 8.19 -6.06 -8.70
CA LEU A 22 9.22 -5.11 -8.25
C LEU A 22 8.60 -4.15 -7.25
N GLY A 23 9.11 -4.12 -6.01
CA GLY A 23 8.60 -3.28 -4.94
C GLY A 23 9.19 -1.87 -4.95
N VAL A 24 8.36 -0.87 -4.65
CA VAL A 24 8.75 0.53 -4.48
C VAL A 24 8.34 1.00 -3.09
N ASN A 25 9.34 1.28 -2.25
CA ASN A 25 9.16 1.80 -0.90
C ASN A 25 9.34 3.33 -0.88
N LEU A 26 8.25 4.08 -0.71
CA LEU A 26 8.28 5.54 -0.60
C LEU A 26 8.60 6.05 0.80
N LEU A 27 8.52 5.14 1.79
CA LEU A 27 8.66 5.42 3.20
C LEU A 27 10.12 5.29 3.63
N PRO A 28 10.48 5.73 4.85
CA PRO A 28 11.85 5.59 5.33
C PRO A 28 12.34 4.14 5.27
N THR A 29 13.62 3.94 4.92
CA THR A 29 14.22 2.59 4.84
C THR A 29 14.61 2.02 6.20
N GLN A 30 14.69 2.87 7.24
CA GLN A 30 15.11 2.47 8.59
C GLN A 30 14.02 2.66 9.65
N SER A 31 12.80 3.01 9.24
CA SER A 31 11.67 3.18 10.14
C SER A 31 10.36 2.89 9.44
N LYS A 32 9.33 2.58 10.22
CA LYS A 32 7.96 2.50 9.73
C LYS A 32 7.34 3.90 9.76
N LEU A 33 6.60 4.26 8.70
CA LEU A 33 5.77 5.45 8.66
C LEU A 33 4.41 5.09 8.04
N CYS A 34 3.43 4.86 8.91
CA CYS A 34 2.10 4.44 8.53
C CYS A 34 1.04 5.18 9.34
N SER A 35 -0.13 5.38 8.76
CA SER A 35 -1.32 5.87 9.46
C SER A 35 -2.05 4.78 10.25
N PHE A 36 -1.62 3.52 10.13
CA PHE A 36 -2.11 2.37 10.87
C PHE A 36 -0.99 1.64 11.62
N ASP A 37 -1.36 1.01 12.72
CA ASP A 37 -0.53 0.06 13.46
C ASP A 37 -1.22 -1.30 13.54
N CYS A 38 -1.43 -1.94 12.37
CA CYS A 38 -2.13 -3.20 12.26
C CYS A 38 -1.44 -4.31 13.07
N ILE A 39 -2.22 -5.09 13.80
CA ILE A 39 -1.70 -6.19 14.66
C ILE A 39 -0.99 -7.30 13.87
N TYR A 40 -1.22 -7.40 12.56
CA TYR A 40 -0.61 -8.37 11.65
C TYR A 40 0.50 -7.76 10.77
N CYS A 41 0.93 -6.52 11.05
CA CYS A 41 1.91 -5.83 10.21
C CYS A 41 3.31 -6.43 10.37
N GLU A 42 3.90 -6.90 9.26
CA GLU A 42 5.27 -7.43 9.26
C GLU A 42 6.32 -6.37 9.59
N CYS A 43 6.03 -5.10 9.33
CA CYS A 43 6.90 -3.98 9.71
C CYS A 43 6.85 -3.61 11.20
N GLY A 44 6.04 -4.31 12.01
CA GLY A 44 5.84 -3.97 13.42
C GLY A 44 5.03 -2.69 13.61
N TRP A 45 5.22 -2.03 14.74
CA TRP A 45 4.48 -0.84 15.13
C TRP A 45 5.29 0.43 14.90
N ASN A 46 4.63 1.55 14.61
CA ASN A 46 5.31 2.84 14.41
C ASN A 46 6.21 3.23 15.59
N ALA A 47 5.81 2.88 16.82
CA ALA A 47 6.56 3.18 18.05
C ALA A 47 7.87 2.37 18.17
N GLU A 48 7.98 1.22 17.54
CA GLU A 48 9.18 0.37 17.56
C GLU A 48 10.31 0.93 16.68
N HIS A 49 10.00 1.90 15.84
CA HIS A 49 10.94 2.48 14.88
C HIS A 49 11.06 4.01 15.06
N PRO A 50 11.74 4.49 16.12
CA PRO A 50 11.87 5.92 16.41
C PRO A 50 12.82 6.68 15.46
N GLY A 51 13.32 6.06 14.40
CA GLY A 51 14.24 6.65 13.44
C GLY A 51 13.70 7.86 12.68
N ALA A 52 14.53 8.43 11.81
CA ALA A 52 14.16 9.58 11.00
C ALA A 52 12.94 9.27 10.12
N ARG A 53 11.87 10.04 10.29
CA ARG A 53 10.62 9.92 9.51
C ARG A 53 10.67 10.73 8.22
N ARG A 54 11.74 10.55 7.44
CA ARG A 54 11.93 11.24 6.17
C ARG A 54 11.52 10.33 5.02
N PHE A 55 10.59 10.79 4.19
CA PHE A 55 10.25 10.11 2.95
C PHE A 55 11.45 10.04 1.99
N ASN A 56 11.50 9.01 1.18
CA ASN A 56 12.45 8.92 0.07
C ASN A 56 12.10 9.99 -0.97
N SER A 57 13.10 10.69 -1.51
CA SER A 57 12.80 11.78 -2.44
C SER A 57 12.24 11.25 -3.77
N ARG A 58 11.38 12.05 -4.43
CA ARG A 58 10.87 11.76 -5.78
C ARG A 58 11.99 11.46 -6.76
N GLU A 59 13.11 12.22 -6.68
CA GLU A 59 14.27 12.06 -7.56
C GLU A 59 14.97 10.73 -7.34
N ASP A 60 15.20 10.34 -6.09
CA ASP A 60 15.81 9.05 -5.75
C ASP A 60 14.94 7.89 -6.23
N VAL A 61 13.62 7.95 -5.97
CA VAL A 61 12.66 6.94 -6.44
C VAL A 61 12.71 6.81 -7.95
N ARG A 62 12.63 7.92 -8.70
CA ARG A 62 12.68 7.93 -10.16
C ARG A 62 13.97 7.35 -10.69
N THR A 63 15.11 7.78 -10.13
CA THR A 63 16.44 7.37 -10.58
C THR A 63 16.66 5.87 -10.35
N MET A 64 16.38 5.40 -9.13
CA MET A 64 16.60 4.01 -8.76
C MET A 64 15.61 3.08 -9.49
N LEU A 65 14.35 3.46 -9.61
CA LEU A 65 13.36 2.68 -10.35
C LEU A 65 13.77 2.55 -11.82
N GLY A 66 14.13 3.66 -12.47
CA GLY A 66 14.56 3.63 -13.87
C GLY A 66 15.82 2.79 -14.10
N ALA A 67 16.80 2.85 -13.20
CA ALA A 67 18.00 2.02 -13.27
C ALA A 67 17.67 0.52 -13.12
N THR A 68 16.85 0.16 -12.12
CA THR A 68 16.47 -1.22 -11.86
C THR A 68 15.62 -1.80 -13.00
N LEU A 69 14.66 -1.05 -13.56
CA LEU A 69 13.86 -1.51 -14.68
C LEU A 69 14.72 -1.80 -15.93
N ARG A 70 15.67 -0.90 -16.27
CA ARG A 70 16.59 -1.13 -17.39
C ARG A 70 17.47 -2.35 -17.18
N GLN A 71 17.97 -2.55 -15.98
CA GLN A 71 18.74 -3.74 -15.62
C GLN A 71 17.91 -5.01 -15.82
N MET A 72 16.71 -5.10 -15.22
CA MET A 72 15.82 -6.27 -15.33
C MET A 72 15.47 -6.60 -16.79
N VAL A 73 15.20 -5.58 -17.61
CA VAL A 73 14.94 -5.77 -19.04
C VAL A 73 16.16 -6.29 -19.76
N SER A 74 17.35 -5.75 -19.48
CA SER A 74 18.61 -6.20 -20.08
C SER A 74 18.98 -7.65 -19.73
N GLU A 75 18.57 -8.09 -18.53
CA GLU A 75 18.74 -9.46 -18.04
C GLU A 75 17.65 -10.42 -18.55
N GLY A 76 16.68 -9.93 -19.32
CA GLY A 76 15.57 -10.73 -19.85
C GLY A 76 14.52 -11.13 -18.80
N THR A 77 14.48 -10.45 -17.67
CA THR A 77 13.56 -10.70 -16.55
C THR A 77 12.74 -9.45 -16.20
N PRO A 78 12.02 -8.83 -17.15
CA PRO A 78 11.21 -7.64 -16.84
C PRO A 78 10.16 -7.99 -15.78
N PRO A 79 9.78 -7.03 -14.92
CA PRO A 79 8.73 -7.27 -13.94
C PRO A 79 7.35 -7.38 -14.61
N ASP A 80 6.47 -8.22 -14.06
CA ASP A 80 5.06 -8.23 -14.43
C ASP A 80 4.31 -7.04 -13.82
N VAL A 81 4.82 -6.57 -12.66
CA VAL A 81 4.18 -5.48 -11.91
C VAL A 81 5.18 -4.66 -11.10
N ILE A 82 4.99 -3.35 -11.07
CA ILE A 82 5.65 -2.39 -10.18
C ILE A 82 4.68 -2.11 -9.04
N THR A 83 5.04 -2.49 -7.80
CA THR A 83 4.13 -2.45 -6.65
C THR A 83 4.57 -1.42 -5.61
N PHE A 84 3.77 -0.39 -5.40
CA PHE A 84 3.96 0.54 -4.30
C PHE A 84 3.49 -0.09 -2.99
N ALA A 85 4.45 -0.45 -2.16
CA ALA A 85 4.32 -1.05 -0.83
C ALA A 85 5.59 -0.73 -0.02
N GLY A 86 5.74 -1.28 1.17
CA GLY A 86 6.98 -1.15 1.95
C GLY A 86 6.72 -0.79 3.40
N ASN A 87 7.52 0.11 3.95
CA ASN A 87 7.60 0.40 5.39
C ASN A 87 6.47 1.32 5.88
N GLY A 88 5.25 1.16 5.39
CA GLY A 88 4.07 1.90 5.83
C GLY A 88 3.08 2.22 4.72
N GLU A 89 2.47 3.41 4.75
CA GLU A 89 1.40 3.81 3.83
C GLU A 89 1.95 4.70 2.70
N PRO A 90 2.03 4.21 1.44
CA PRO A 90 2.65 4.95 0.33
C PRO A 90 1.93 6.26 0.00
N THR A 91 0.60 6.32 0.17
CA THR A 91 -0.19 7.52 -0.16
C THR A 91 0.00 8.68 0.84
N MET A 92 0.74 8.45 1.94
CA MET A 92 1.18 9.52 2.85
C MET A 92 2.28 10.40 2.24
N HIS A 93 3.00 9.89 1.22
CA HIS A 93 4.06 10.67 0.58
C HIS A 93 3.52 12.00 0.01
N PRO A 94 4.16 13.16 0.28
CA PRO A 94 3.68 14.45 -0.20
C PRO A 94 3.64 14.53 -1.73
N ASP A 95 4.61 13.94 -2.41
CA ASP A 95 4.73 13.95 -3.88
C ASP A 95 4.15 12.67 -4.53
N PHE A 96 3.23 11.95 -3.84
CA PHE A 96 2.71 10.66 -4.30
C PHE A 96 2.19 10.71 -5.75
N GLU A 97 1.41 11.74 -6.09
CA GLU A 97 0.86 11.89 -7.45
C GLU A 97 1.97 12.04 -8.49
N ALA A 98 2.95 12.89 -8.23
CA ALA A 98 4.06 13.12 -9.14
C ALA A 98 4.99 11.89 -9.29
N ILE A 99 5.13 11.09 -8.24
CA ILE A 99 5.88 9.82 -8.30
C ILE A 99 5.14 8.79 -9.17
N ILE A 100 3.81 8.72 -9.07
CA ILE A 100 3.00 7.87 -9.97
C ILE A 100 3.15 8.31 -11.42
N ASP A 101 3.17 9.63 -11.70
CA ASP A 101 3.42 10.16 -13.05
C ASP A 101 4.78 9.71 -13.60
N ASP A 102 5.84 9.89 -12.82
CA ASP A 102 7.19 9.46 -13.19
C ASP A 102 7.24 7.94 -13.44
N THR A 103 6.56 7.16 -12.62
CA THR A 103 6.51 5.70 -12.76
C THR A 103 5.79 5.26 -14.03
N ILE A 104 4.69 5.91 -14.39
CA ILE A 104 3.98 5.64 -15.64
C ILE A 104 4.91 5.91 -16.84
N VAL A 105 5.59 7.06 -16.85
CA VAL A 105 6.55 7.40 -17.92
C VAL A 105 7.66 6.34 -18.02
N LEU A 106 8.29 5.99 -16.89
CA LEU A 106 9.36 4.99 -16.88
C LEU A 106 8.88 3.61 -17.34
N ARG A 107 7.69 3.18 -16.89
CA ARG A 107 7.08 1.92 -17.29
C ARG A 107 6.83 1.89 -18.79
N ASP A 108 6.20 2.93 -19.34
CA ASP A 108 5.85 3.01 -20.75
C ASP A 108 7.08 3.04 -21.67
N GLU A 109 8.18 3.66 -21.23
CA GLU A 109 9.45 3.72 -21.95
C GLU A 109 10.26 2.41 -21.88
N ILE A 110 10.28 1.71 -20.74
CA ILE A 110 11.24 0.64 -20.47
C ILE A 110 10.59 -0.74 -20.50
N CYS A 111 9.39 -0.91 -19.92
CA CYS A 111 8.70 -2.20 -19.80
C CYS A 111 7.16 -2.01 -19.91
N PRO A 112 6.65 -1.66 -21.09
CA PRO A 112 5.25 -1.25 -21.29
C PRO A 112 4.21 -2.34 -20.96
N SER A 113 4.63 -3.60 -20.84
CA SER A 113 3.78 -4.70 -20.41
C SER A 113 3.59 -4.79 -18.90
N ALA A 114 4.45 -4.16 -18.11
CA ALA A 114 4.36 -4.18 -16.66
C ALA A 114 3.15 -3.37 -16.17
N ARG A 115 2.46 -3.88 -15.13
CA ARG A 115 1.37 -3.18 -14.47
C ARG A 115 1.90 -2.33 -13.31
N ILE A 116 1.14 -1.32 -12.92
CA ILE A 116 1.42 -0.54 -11.71
C ILE A 116 0.35 -0.87 -10.68
N SER A 117 0.78 -1.29 -9.49
CA SER A 117 -0.08 -1.62 -8.35
C SER A 117 0.23 -0.73 -7.16
N VAL A 118 -0.80 -0.27 -6.47
CA VAL A 118 -0.67 0.45 -5.20
C VAL A 118 -1.44 -0.29 -4.13
N LEU A 119 -0.73 -0.68 -3.04
CA LEU A 119 -1.36 -1.23 -1.83
C LEU A 119 -1.51 -0.10 -0.82
N SER A 120 -2.74 0.30 -0.53
CA SER A 120 -3.03 1.42 0.39
C SER A 120 -4.02 1.00 1.46
N ASN A 121 -3.82 1.51 2.67
CA ASN A 121 -4.78 1.37 3.77
C ASN A 121 -5.98 2.34 3.65
N ALA A 122 -6.07 3.07 2.55
CA ALA A 122 -7.15 3.97 2.18
C ALA A 122 -7.35 5.20 3.09
N THR A 123 -6.47 5.48 4.06
CA THR A 123 -6.65 6.64 4.95
C THR A 123 -6.46 7.98 4.26
N GLN A 124 -5.73 8.03 3.14
CA GLN A 124 -5.41 9.27 2.41
C GLN A 124 -6.30 9.51 1.17
N ILE A 125 -7.24 8.62 0.85
CA ILE A 125 -8.09 8.76 -0.35
C ILE A 125 -9.10 9.92 -0.27
N GLY A 126 -9.24 10.57 0.87
CA GLY A 126 -9.93 11.85 1.00
C GLY A 126 -9.23 12.99 0.23
N ARG A 127 -7.91 12.88 0.00
CA ARG A 127 -7.13 13.87 -0.78
C ARG A 127 -7.36 13.65 -2.28
N GLU A 128 -7.72 14.70 -2.98
CA GLU A 128 -8.02 14.62 -4.41
C GLU A 128 -6.80 14.21 -5.25
N SER A 129 -5.60 14.72 -4.93
CA SER A 129 -4.35 14.32 -5.60
C SER A 129 -4.09 12.81 -5.50
N VAL A 130 -4.36 12.21 -4.33
CA VAL A 130 -4.23 10.76 -4.13
C VAL A 130 -5.24 10.01 -5.00
N ARG A 131 -6.50 10.45 -5.06
CA ARG A 131 -7.51 9.81 -5.91
C ARG A 131 -7.14 9.91 -7.40
N ARG A 132 -6.66 11.08 -7.87
CA ARG A 132 -6.22 11.24 -9.28
C ARG A 132 -5.08 10.27 -9.62
N ALA A 133 -4.10 10.13 -8.73
CA ALA A 133 -3.00 9.18 -8.91
C ALA A 133 -3.51 7.73 -8.97
N LEU A 134 -4.34 7.32 -8.00
CA LEU A 134 -4.86 5.96 -7.89
C LEU A 134 -5.80 5.55 -9.05
N ARG A 135 -6.43 6.50 -9.73
CA ARG A 135 -7.22 6.21 -10.95
C ARG A 135 -6.39 5.90 -12.18
N ARG A 136 -5.09 6.17 -12.17
CA ARG A 136 -4.18 5.98 -13.32
C ARG A 136 -3.32 4.74 -13.19
N VAL A 137 -3.38 4.05 -12.06
CA VAL A 137 -2.68 2.78 -11.88
C VAL A 137 -3.57 1.61 -12.30
N ASP A 138 -2.95 0.50 -12.70
CA ASP A 138 -3.66 -0.69 -13.17
C ASP A 138 -4.38 -1.43 -12.02
N ASN A 139 -3.78 -1.46 -10.84
CA ASN A 139 -4.33 -2.11 -9.68
C ASN A 139 -4.34 -1.15 -8.48
N ASN A 140 -5.45 -0.42 -8.32
CA ASN A 140 -5.74 0.37 -7.13
C ASN A 140 -6.29 -0.55 -6.04
N ILE A 141 -5.43 -1.01 -5.13
CA ILE A 141 -5.78 -1.98 -4.09
C ILE A 141 -5.95 -1.25 -2.76
N LEU A 142 -7.21 -1.11 -2.34
CA LEU A 142 -7.60 -0.40 -1.13
C LEU A 142 -8.00 -1.38 -0.02
N LYS A 143 -7.42 -1.21 1.16
CA LYS A 143 -7.68 -2.05 2.32
C LYS A 143 -8.94 -1.58 3.06
N LEU A 144 -9.79 -2.58 3.40
CA LEU A 144 -10.89 -2.42 4.34
C LEU A 144 -11.10 -3.75 5.07
N ASP A 145 -10.67 -3.83 6.33
CA ASP A 145 -10.66 -5.08 7.08
C ASP A 145 -11.95 -5.32 7.87
N SER A 146 -12.80 -4.31 8.04
CA SER A 146 -14.14 -4.43 8.66
C SER A 146 -15.07 -3.29 8.26
N ALA A 147 -16.38 -3.55 8.36
CA ALA A 147 -17.43 -2.55 8.23
C ALA A 147 -17.66 -1.73 9.51
N PHE A 148 -17.01 -2.07 10.62
CA PHE A 148 -17.21 -1.46 11.92
C PHE A 148 -15.94 -0.77 12.43
N ASP A 149 -16.10 0.48 12.89
CA ASP A 149 -15.01 1.29 13.42
C ASP A 149 -14.29 0.61 14.58
N ASP A 150 -15.01 -0.05 15.49
CA ASP A 150 -14.42 -0.71 16.66
C ASP A 150 -13.54 -1.91 16.26
N THR A 151 -13.98 -2.69 15.27
CA THR A 151 -13.17 -3.80 14.73
C THR A 151 -11.94 -3.26 14.00
N VAL A 152 -12.07 -2.18 13.22
CA VAL A 152 -10.92 -1.52 12.58
C VAL A 152 -9.94 -0.98 13.62
N ARG A 153 -10.43 -0.37 14.71
CA ARG A 153 -9.55 0.07 15.81
C ARG A 153 -8.79 -1.09 16.44
N LEU A 154 -9.45 -2.22 16.62
CA LEU A 154 -8.82 -3.41 17.21
C LEU A 154 -7.76 -4.04 16.29
N ILE A 155 -8.06 -4.14 14.98
CA ILE A 155 -7.19 -4.84 14.01
C ILE A 155 -6.14 -3.92 13.41
N ASN A 156 -6.54 -2.71 12.99
CA ASN A 156 -5.69 -1.80 12.23
C ASN A 156 -5.09 -0.68 13.08
N ASN A 157 -5.63 -0.44 14.27
CA ASN A 157 -5.16 0.55 15.23
C ASN A 157 -4.76 1.90 14.55
N PRO A 158 -5.73 2.68 14.05
CA PRO A 158 -5.45 3.94 13.37
C PRO A 158 -4.71 4.93 14.28
N CYS A 159 -3.65 5.57 13.76
CA CYS A 159 -2.85 6.56 14.49
C CYS A 159 -3.54 7.93 14.65
N GLY A 160 -4.78 8.07 14.19
CA GLY A 160 -5.56 9.29 14.25
C GLY A 160 -7.06 9.02 14.14
N THR A 161 -7.83 10.08 13.87
CA THR A 161 -9.27 9.94 13.65
C THR A 161 -9.53 9.09 12.40
N TYR A 162 -10.35 8.07 12.54
CA TYR A 162 -10.73 7.17 11.47
C TYR A 162 -12.22 6.84 11.54
N SER A 163 -12.87 6.78 10.40
CA SER A 163 -14.27 6.35 10.26
C SER A 163 -14.42 5.49 9.01
N VAL A 164 -14.94 4.30 9.18
CA VAL A 164 -15.29 3.39 8.08
C VAL A 164 -16.26 4.05 7.11
N ALA A 165 -17.28 4.74 7.63
CA ALA A 165 -18.27 5.41 6.80
C ALA A 165 -17.65 6.47 5.87
N GLU A 166 -16.69 7.25 6.38
CA GLU A 166 -16.00 8.26 5.56
C GLU A 166 -15.07 7.62 4.52
N VAL A 167 -14.36 6.55 4.88
CA VAL A 167 -13.52 5.81 3.95
C VAL A 167 -14.35 5.18 2.85
N VAL A 168 -15.47 4.51 3.18
CA VAL A 168 -16.39 3.92 2.19
C VAL A 168 -16.99 4.99 1.28
N LYS A 169 -17.37 6.16 1.82
CA LYS A 169 -17.83 7.30 1.02
C LYS A 169 -16.77 7.72 -0.01
N ASN A 170 -15.50 7.81 0.40
CA ASN A 170 -14.42 8.16 -0.52
C ASN A 170 -14.08 7.03 -1.51
N MET A 171 -14.22 5.76 -1.12
CA MET A 171 -14.06 4.61 -2.02
C MET A 171 -15.10 4.63 -3.14
N LYS A 172 -16.33 5.03 -2.87
CA LYS A 172 -17.39 5.16 -3.90
C LYS A 172 -17.05 6.17 -4.98
N LEU A 173 -16.16 7.15 -4.73
CA LEU A 173 -15.71 8.10 -5.73
C LEU A 173 -14.84 7.47 -6.83
N PHE A 174 -14.40 6.22 -6.66
CA PHE A 174 -13.66 5.50 -7.71
C PHE A 174 -14.56 4.79 -8.71
N ASP A 175 -15.89 4.83 -8.56
CA ASP A 175 -16.88 4.25 -9.49
C ASP A 175 -16.58 2.78 -9.83
N GLY A 176 -16.15 2.00 -8.83
CA GLY A 176 -15.76 0.60 -8.98
C GLY A 176 -14.36 0.36 -9.54
N GLN A 177 -13.61 1.39 -9.88
CA GLN A 177 -12.22 1.28 -10.39
C GLN A 177 -11.22 1.10 -9.24
N MET A 178 -11.44 0.10 -8.42
CA MET A 178 -10.56 -0.30 -7.33
C MET A 178 -10.71 -1.79 -7.01
N ILE A 179 -9.73 -2.33 -6.33
CA ILE A 179 -9.75 -3.68 -5.77
C ILE A 179 -9.83 -3.55 -4.26
N LEU A 180 -10.89 -4.12 -3.66
CA LEU A 180 -11.00 -4.18 -2.23
C LEU A 180 -10.17 -5.34 -1.68
N GLN A 181 -9.28 -5.05 -0.72
CA GLN A 181 -8.49 -6.04 -0.02
C GLN A 181 -8.87 -6.10 1.46
N THR A 182 -9.16 -7.30 1.94
CA THR A 182 -9.44 -7.56 3.35
C THR A 182 -8.52 -8.64 3.89
N MET A 183 -7.93 -8.39 5.06
CA MET A 183 -7.22 -9.38 5.84
C MET A 183 -8.23 -10.08 6.76
N PHE A 184 -8.50 -11.36 6.51
CA PHE A 184 -9.30 -12.20 7.40
C PHE A 184 -8.40 -12.80 8.48
N LEU A 185 -8.75 -12.58 9.74
CA LEU A 185 -8.02 -13.12 10.87
C LEU A 185 -8.94 -13.45 12.04
N ARG A 186 -8.53 -14.48 12.79
CA ARG A 186 -9.18 -14.92 14.02
C ARG A 186 -8.12 -15.37 15.02
N GLY A 187 -8.22 -14.91 16.25
CA GLY A 187 -7.26 -15.24 17.30
C GLY A 187 -7.35 -14.31 18.50
N GLU A 188 -6.29 -14.25 19.26
CA GLU A 188 -6.16 -13.34 20.40
C GLU A 188 -4.97 -12.40 20.19
N CYS A 189 -5.18 -11.13 20.53
CA CYS A 189 -4.14 -10.11 20.54
C CYS A 189 -4.25 -9.31 21.84
N GLU A 190 -3.17 -9.27 22.64
CA GLU A 190 -3.11 -8.57 23.93
C GLU A 190 -4.29 -8.89 24.87
N GLY A 191 -4.68 -10.17 24.93
CA GLY A 191 -5.77 -10.65 25.77
C GLY A 191 -7.18 -10.28 25.25
N ARG A 192 -7.29 -9.80 24.01
CA ARG A 192 -8.57 -9.51 23.35
C ARG A 192 -8.80 -10.50 22.22
N THR A 193 -10.01 -11.05 22.15
CA THR A 193 -10.42 -11.86 21.00
C THR A 193 -10.59 -10.96 19.78
N VAL A 194 -9.95 -11.35 18.69
CA VAL A 194 -10.05 -10.71 17.37
C VAL A 194 -10.67 -11.70 16.40
N ASP A 195 -11.77 -11.34 15.78
CA ASP A 195 -12.43 -12.15 14.74
C ASP A 195 -13.16 -11.23 13.77
N ASN A 196 -12.64 -11.08 12.55
CA ASN A 196 -13.33 -10.36 11.46
C ASN A 196 -13.80 -11.31 10.36
N THR A 197 -13.86 -12.62 10.62
CA THR A 197 -14.41 -13.62 9.69
C THR A 197 -15.93 -13.77 9.79
N THR A 198 -16.56 -12.98 10.67
CA THR A 198 -18.00 -12.99 10.96
C THR A 198 -18.79 -12.15 9.94
N GLU A 199 -20.13 -12.18 10.06
CA GLU A 199 -21.09 -11.48 9.21
C GLU A 199 -20.76 -10.01 8.86
N PRO A 200 -20.17 -9.19 9.76
CA PRO A 200 -19.75 -7.81 9.46
C PRO A 200 -18.84 -7.65 8.25
N VAL A 201 -17.95 -8.60 8.02
CA VAL A 201 -17.02 -8.58 6.87
C VAL A 201 -17.74 -8.95 5.57
N SER A 202 -18.65 -9.90 5.63
CA SER A 202 -19.51 -10.26 4.50
C SER A 202 -20.34 -9.07 4.00
N TYR A 203 -20.85 -8.23 4.91
CA TYR A 203 -21.57 -7.01 4.56
C TYR A 203 -20.67 -5.98 3.84
N THR A 204 -19.42 -5.85 4.23
CA THR A 204 -18.48 -4.93 3.59
C THR A 204 -18.23 -5.33 2.13
N HIS A 205 -18.13 -6.63 1.84
CA HIS A 205 -17.82 -7.14 0.50
C HIS A 205 -19.02 -7.15 -0.45
N LEU A 206 -20.24 -7.25 0.06
CA LEU A 206 -21.44 -7.41 -0.76
C LEU A 206 -22.16 -6.11 -1.08
N ARG A 207 -21.79 -4.98 -0.46
CA ARG A 207 -22.47 -3.69 -0.60
C ARG A 207 -21.57 -2.48 -0.86
N ALA A 208 -20.28 -2.70 -1.03
CA ALA A 208 -19.33 -1.63 -1.40
C ALA A 208 -19.44 -1.24 -2.88
#